data_d4777ef1467a41b0eddacd2309210f4d
#
_entry.id   d4777ef1467a41b0eddacd2309210f4d
#
_cell.length_a   1.000
_cell.length_b   1.000
_cell.length_c   1.000
_cell.angle_alpha   90.00
_cell.angle_beta   90.00
_cell.angle_gamma   90.00
#
_symmetry.space_group_name_H-M   'P 1'
#
loop_
_entity.id
_entity.type
_entity.pdbx_description
1 polymer ?
#
loop_
_entity_poly.entity_id
_entity_poly.type
_entity_poly.pdbx_seq_one_letter_code
_entity_poly.pdbx_strand_id
1 'polypeptide(L)'
;MSEFDPKNKYTPFERINLKDRKWPNQIINNAPTWCSVDLRDGNQSLIEPMDTPKKLKLFKTLVSMGFKEIEIGFPAASETDYNFCRYLIENKLIPNDVTIQVLTQAREHLIDNTFEALIGCNSAIVHLYNSVSTLQRKVVFKQDRIGVKNIALDGAKYILNKLDKFDEGVIKLQYSPESFTGTELDYALEVCEEVLDCWKANQKNPVIINLPATVEMSTPNIYADQIEWMSNNFSNRDRVILSLHPHNDRGTGVAATELALMAGADRVEGTLFGNGERTGNVDIVTLGLNMFTQGVDPKLDFKDLNQLIETAEFCTQLPVHQRHPYAGSLVHTAFSGSHQDAIRKGMEAISKSNQEKWEVPYLPIDPSDIGKTYEAIIRVNSQSGKAGSAWLLEQDHNIFLPRGAQIQFSQSVQKLADSSGKEITSQIIWDIFEKEYLFEGKYKLINFSSKKLSRNNSKELVEATISYNNENIDISASGNGPISAFVTAMREKFNLIFRLSDFSQNTRSSGSTAEAAAYVEIRVPDENGRSVFGVGIDTSITLAPIKAVISAINRI
;
A
#
# COMPACT_ATOMS: atom_id res chain seq x y z
N MET A 1 -28.48 -35.33 -1.73
CA MET A 1 -27.99 -34.19 -0.95
C MET A 1 -29.20 -33.29 -0.71
N SER A 2 -29.62 -33.05 0.55
CA SER A 2 -30.60 -32.03 0.83
C SER A 2 -30.02 -30.71 0.34
N GLU A 3 -30.69 -30.04 -0.59
CA GLU A 3 -30.28 -28.68 -1.01
C GLU A 3 -30.24 -27.80 0.23
N PHE A 4 -29.03 -27.35 0.61
CA PHE A 4 -28.86 -26.42 1.72
C PHE A 4 -29.40 -25.06 1.27
N ASP A 5 -30.56 -24.68 1.79
CA ASP A 5 -31.09 -23.33 1.64
C ASP A 5 -30.60 -22.45 2.80
N PRO A 6 -29.78 -21.42 2.55
CA PRO A 6 -29.29 -20.53 3.60
C PRO A 6 -30.41 -19.85 4.38
N LYS A 7 -31.58 -19.63 3.80
CA LYS A 7 -32.76 -19.04 4.48
C LYS A 7 -33.24 -19.87 5.68
N ASN A 8 -32.96 -21.18 5.70
CA ASN A 8 -33.33 -22.05 6.82
C ASN A 8 -32.38 -21.89 8.02
N LYS A 9 -31.25 -21.23 7.86
CA LYS A 9 -30.21 -21.10 8.89
C LYS A 9 -29.87 -19.64 9.24
N TYR A 10 -29.96 -18.73 8.28
CA TYR A 10 -29.55 -17.35 8.43
C TYR A 10 -30.73 -16.41 8.19
N THR A 11 -30.83 -15.37 9.04
CA THR A 11 -31.86 -14.34 8.94
C THR A 11 -31.23 -13.05 8.42
N PRO A 12 -31.84 -12.37 7.42
CA PRO A 12 -31.40 -11.05 7.00
C PRO A 12 -31.42 -10.06 8.18
N PHE A 13 -30.44 -9.18 8.23
CA PHE A 13 -30.43 -8.10 9.20
C PHE A 13 -31.60 -7.13 8.93
N GLU A 14 -32.29 -6.71 9.97
CA GLU A 14 -33.43 -5.78 9.86
C GLU A 14 -32.96 -4.39 9.45
N ARG A 15 -33.74 -3.72 8.61
CA ARG A 15 -33.47 -2.34 8.22
C ARG A 15 -33.76 -1.39 9.37
N ILE A 16 -32.91 -0.37 9.54
CA ILE A 16 -33.19 0.69 10.51
C ILE A 16 -34.21 1.65 9.93
N ASN A 17 -35.27 1.91 10.68
CA ASN A 17 -36.29 2.87 10.29
C ASN A 17 -35.85 4.30 10.61
N LEU A 18 -35.08 4.89 9.67
CA LEU A 18 -34.57 6.25 9.75
C LEU A 18 -35.26 7.09 8.67
N LYS A 19 -36.30 7.88 9.06
CA LYS A 19 -37.13 8.63 8.09
C LYS A 19 -36.38 9.75 7.41
N ASP A 20 -35.54 10.49 8.16
CA ASP A 20 -34.81 11.68 7.68
C ASP A 20 -33.31 11.40 7.65
N ARG A 21 -32.91 10.36 6.92
CA ARG A 21 -31.51 9.96 6.75
C ARG A 21 -30.70 11.06 6.10
N LYS A 22 -29.64 11.54 6.77
CA LYS A 22 -28.80 12.66 6.32
C LYS A 22 -27.41 12.22 5.88
N TRP A 23 -26.87 11.16 6.48
CA TRP A 23 -25.50 10.74 6.28
C TRP A 23 -25.10 10.53 4.80
N PRO A 24 -25.94 10.05 3.87
CA PRO A 24 -25.51 9.86 2.48
C PRO A 24 -25.14 11.15 1.74
N ASN A 25 -25.58 12.31 2.26
CA ASN A 25 -25.29 13.62 1.70
C ASN A 25 -24.17 14.34 2.47
N GLN A 26 -23.58 13.71 3.47
CA GLN A 26 -22.47 14.27 4.23
C GLN A 26 -21.14 13.86 3.58
N ILE A 27 -20.09 14.62 3.90
CA ILE A 27 -18.72 14.32 3.49
C ILE A 27 -17.80 14.39 4.71
N ILE A 28 -16.72 13.62 4.69
CA ILE A 28 -15.70 13.68 5.74
C ILE A 28 -14.78 14.86 5.42
N ASN A 29 -14.84 15.92 6.23
CA ASN A 29 -14.04 17.14 6.06
C ASN A 29 -12.83 17.21 7.00
N ASN A 30 -12.86 16.45 8.09
CA ASN A 30 -11.83 16.46 9.13
C ASN A 30 -11.53 15.03 9.57
N ALA A 31 -10.29 14.79 10.01
CA ALA A 31 -9.96 13.55 10.67
C ALA A 31 -10.75 13.40 11.98
N PRO A 32 -11.18 12.18 12.33
CA PRO A 32 -11.71 11.88 13.65
C PRO A 32 -10.59 11.92 14.71
N THR A 33 -10.97 11.86 15.98
CA THR A 33 -10.02 11.47 17.02
C THR A 33 -9.66 10.00 16.84
N TRP A 34 -8.38 9.71 16.65
CA TRP A 34 -7.89 8.36 16.47
C TRP A 34 -7.49 7.72 17.80
N CYS A 35 -7.97 6.52 18.06
CA CYS A 35 -7.45 5.67 19.12
C CYS A 35 -6.90 4.37 18.54
N SER A 36 -5.60 4.11 18.74
CA SER A 36 -5.04 2.80 18.40
C SER A 36 -5.42 1.80 19.48
N VAL A 37 -5.95 0.64 19.06
CA VAL A 37 -6.19 -0.51 19.92
C VAL A 37 -5.23 -1.68 19.61
N ASP A 38 -4.15 -1.41 18.88
CA ASP A 38 -3.13 -2.41 18.53
C ASP A 38 -2.56 -3.16 19.73
N LEU A 39 -2.30 -2.45 20.84
CA LEU A 39 -1.66 -2.99 22.05
C LEU A 39 -2.64 -3.72 22.98
N ARG A 40 -3.95 -3.63 22.72
CA ARG A 40 -4.97 -4.36 23.47
C ARG A 40 -5.70 -5.35 22.57
N ASP A 41 -6.60 -4.93 21.70
CA ASP A 41 -7.44 -5.79 20.86
C ASP A 41 -6.62 -6.50 19.77
N GLY A 42 -5.71 -5.77 19.15
CA GLY A 42 -4.72 -6.32 18.23
C GLY A 42 -3.80 -7.35 18.89
N ASN A 43 -3.34 -7.06 20.11
CA ASN A 43 -2.43 -7.94 20.86
C ASN A 43 -3.09 -9.21 21.38
N GLN A 44 -4.34 -9.11 21.89
CA GLN A 44 -5.05 -10.27 22.45
C GLN A 44 -5.37 -11.35 21.42
N SER A 45 -5.41 -11.01 20.14
CA SER A 45 -5.69 -11.92 19.03
C SER A 45 -4.46 -12.65 18.49
N LEU A 46 -3.27 -12.31 18.96
CA LEU A 46 -2.03 -12.92 18.50
C LEU A 46 -1.82 -14.31 19.13
N ILE A 47 -1.29 -15.26 18.34
CA ILE A 47 -0.89 -16.57 18.84
C ILE A 47 0.20 -16.41 19.91
N GLU A 48 1.15 -15.50 19.67
CA GLU A 48 2.19 -15.08 20.61
C GLU A 48 1.99 -13.59 20.94
N PRO A 49 1.29 -13.26 22.05
CA PRO A 49 1.11 -11.89 22.46
C PRO A 49 2.45 -11.16 22.64
N MET A 50 2.44 -9.85 22.37
CA MET A 50 3.64 -9.03 22.47
C MET A 50 4.18 -8.98 23.89
N ASP A 51 5.48 -9.18 24.04
CA ASP A 51 6.23 -8.86 25.25
C ASP A 51 6.41 -7.34 25.44
N THR A 52 6.93 -6.92 26.60
CA THR A 52 7.16 -5.50 26.91
C THR A 52 8.03 -4.77 25.86
N PRO A 53 9.16 -5.34 25.37
CA PRO A 53 9.94 -4.72 24.30
C PRO A 53 9.16 -4.46 23.00
N LYS A 54 8.37 -5.43 22.51
CA LYS A 54 7.53 -5.28 21.34
C LYS A 54 6.43 -4.24 21.54
N LYS A 55 5.72 -4.31 22.70
CA LYS A 55 4.72 -3.32 23.09
C LYS A 55 5.30 -1.91 23.12
N LEU A 56 6.49 -1.74 23.71
CA LEU A 56 7.15 -0.43 23.78
C LEU A 56 7.55 0.08 22.39
N LYS A 57 8.07 -0.78 21.53
CA LYS A 57 8.41 -0.40 20.15
C LYS A 57 7.16 0.09 19.41
N LEU A 58 6.07 -0.66 19.47
CA LEU A 58 4.83 -0.30 18.80
C LEU A 58 4.22 0.98 19.42
N PHE A 59 4.21 1.13 20.75
CA PHE A 59 3.76 2.34 21.42
C PHE A 59 4.51 3.59 20.93
N LYS A 60 5.84 3.53 20.86
CA LYS A 60 6.66 4.64 20.34
C LYS A 60 6.37 4.96 18.88
N THR A 61 6.14 3.94 18.06
CA THR A 61 5.75 4.13 16.65
C THR A 61 4.39 4.81 16.54
N LEU A 62 3.39 4.38 17.31
CA LEU A 62 2.05 5.00 17.33
C LEU A 62 2.14 6.48 17.77
N VAL A 63 2.93 6.78 18.80
CA VAL A 63 3.19 8.17 19.24
C VAL A 63 3.84 8.99 18.12
N SER A 64 4.87 8.45 17.45
CA SER A 64 5.56 9.15 16.36
C SER A 64 4.67 9.38 15.14
N MET A 65 3.70 8.48 14.87
CA MET A 65 2.69 8.67 13.84
C MET A 65 1.68 9.78 14.14
N GLY A 66 1.58 10.22 15.41
CA GLY A 66 0.66 11.28 15.81
C GLY A 66 -0.58 10.83 16.57
N PHE A 67 -0.72 9.56 16.94
CA PHE A 67 -1.82 9.12 17.80
C PHE A 67 -1.79 9.87 19.14
N LYS A 68 -2.98 10.36 19.53
CA LYS A 68 -3.20 11.06 20.81
C LYS A 68 -3.91 10.20 21.84
N GLU A 69 -4.54 9.12 21.41
CA GLU A 69 -5.15 8.13 22.28
C GLU A 69 -4.67 6.74 21.88
N ILE A 70 -4.22 5.93 22.86
CA ILE A 70 -3.67 4.59 22.63
C ILE A 70 -4.16 3.66 23.73
N GLU A 71 -4.93 2.63 23.37
CA GLU A 71 -5.36 1.58 24.30
C GLU A 71 -4.23 0.58 24.50
N ILE A 72 -3.59 0.62 25.66
CA ILE A 72 -2.33 -0.06 25.95
C ILE A 72 -2.49 -1.49 26.48
N GLY A 73 -3.69 -1.87 26.90
CA GLY A 73 -3.96 -3.20 27.42
C GLY A 73 -5.20 -3.29 28.31
N PHE A 74 -5.33 -4.47 28.94
CA PHE A 74 -6.30 -4.77 29.98
C PHE A 74 -5.57 -5.14 31.27
N PRO A 75 -5.14 -4.16 32.08
CA PRO A 75 -4.28 -4.39 33.25
C PRO A 75 -4.83 -5.39 34.26
N ALA A 76 -6.15 -5.45 34.41
CA ALA A 76 -6.80 -6.37 35.34
C ALA A 76 -6.86 -7.82 34.84
N ALA A 77 -6.68 -8.07 33.54
CA ALA A 77 -6.75 -9.41 32.96
C ALA A 77 -5.39 -10.06 32.72
N SER A 78 -4.32 -9.27 32.65
CA SER A 78 -2.99 -9.74 32.27
C SER A 78 -1.91 -9.04 33.10
N GLU A 79 -1.02 -9.83 33.72
CA GLU A 79 0.15 -9.31 34.42
C GLU A 79 1.08 -8.54 33.48
N THR A 80 1.22 -8.99 32.24
CA THR A 80 2.01 -8.28 31.23
C THR A 80 1.44 -6.90 30.95
N ASP A 81 0.12 -6.77 30.82
CA ASP A 81 -0.54 -5.49 30.56
C ASP A 81 -0.47 -4.56 31.78
N TYR A 82 -0.62 -5.10 33.00
CA TYR A 82 -0.41 -4.35 34.24
C TYR A 82 1.00 -3.80 34.32
N ASN A 83 1.99 -4.67 34.14
CA ASN A 83 3.40 -4.29 34.22
C ASN A 83 3.78 -3.31 33.10
N PHE A 84 3.23 -3.45 31.89
CA PHE A 84 3.46 -2.50 30.81
C PHE A 84 2.87 -1.12 31.10
N CYS A 85 1.65 -1.06 31.64
CA CYS A 85 1.03 0.20 32.08
C CYS A 85 1.92 0.89 33.14
N ARG A 86 2.33 0.16 34.17
CA ARG A 86 3.24 0.69 35.22
C ARG A 86 4.57 1.13 34.63
N TYR A 87 5.15 0.33 33.72
CA TYR A 87 6.42 0.64 33.09
C TYR A 87 6.37 1.98 32.32
N LEU A 88 5.29 2.23 31.56
CA LEU A 88 5.12 3.49 30.84
C LEU A 88 5.01 4.69 31.79
N ILE A 89 4.25 4.55 32.89
CA ILE A 89 4.01 5.64 33.86
C ILE A 89 5.28 5.92 34.67
N GLU A 90 5.90 4.90 35.25
CA GLU A 90 7.07 5.03 36.14
C GLU A 90 8.31 5.55 35.41
N ASN A 91 8.49 5.18 34.15
CA ASN A 91 9.59 5.66 33.33
C ASN A 91 9.25 6.94 32.54
N LYS A 92 8.07 7.56 32.77
CA LYS A 92 7.62 8.80 32.13
C LYS A 92 7.70 8.76 30.60
N LEU A 93 7.27 7.61 30.01
CA LEU A 93 7.35 7.37 28.58
C LEU A 93 6.13 7.88 27.80
N ILE A 94 5.10 8.33 28.50
CA ILE A 94 3.86 8.86 27.91
C ILE A 94 4.05 10.35 27.67
N PRO A 95 4.02 10.85 26.43
CA PRO A 95 4.06 12.29 26.14
C PRO A 95 2.86 13.02 26.76
N ASN A 96 3.05 14.30 27.11
CA ASN A 96 2.00 15.11 27.78
C ASN A 96 0.72 15.28 26.93
N ASP A 97 0.82 15.13 25.63
CA ASP A 97 -0.27 15.27 24.67
C ASP A 97 -0.86 13.93 24.24
N VAL A 98 -0.46 12.83 24.89
CA VAL A 98 -0.96 11.48 24.66
C VAL A 98 -1.73 10.99 25.90
N THR A 99 -2.92 10.48 25.67
CA THR A 99 -3.76 9.86 26.68
C THR A 99 -3.75 8.33 26.49
N ILE A 100 -3.34 7.59 27.50
CA ILE A 100 -3.43 6.13 27.46
C ILE A 100 -4.85 5.68 27.76
N GLN A 101 -5.30 4.61 27.12
CA GLN A 101 -6.59 3.98 27.41
C GLN A 101 -6.36 2.58 28.00
N VAL A 102 -7.16 2.19 28.96
CA VAL A 102 -7.13 0.86 29.56
C VAL A 102 -8.55 0.29 29.69
N LEU A 103 -8.69 -0.99 29.31
CA LEU A 103 -9.96 -1.70 29.34
C LEU A 103 -10.25 -2.24 30.75
N THR A 104 -11.52 -2.22 31.15
CA THR A 104 -12.01 -2.93 32.35
C THR A 104 -13.43 -3.43 32.17
N GLN A 105 -13.73 -4.60 32.70
CA GLN A 105 -15.11 -5.10 32.80
C GLN A 105 -15.82 -4.48 34.01
N ALA A 106 -17.17 -4.50 33.99
CA ALA A 106 -18.02 -4.07 35.08
C ALA A 106 -18.00 -5.04 36.28
N ARG A 107 -16.82 -5.21 36.89
CA ARG A 107 -16.57 -6.05 38.09
C ARG A 107 -15.61 -5.32 39.03
N GLU A 108 -16.00 -5.21 40.32
CA GLU A 108 -15.27 -4.41 41.30
C GLU A 108 -13.77 -4.69 41.35
N HIS A 109 -13.37 -5.97 41.50
CA HIS A 109 -11.96 -6.35 41.60
C HIS A 109 -11.15 -6.04 40.33
N LEU A 110 -11.76 -6.08 39.13
CA LEU A 110 -11.10 -5.71 37.88
C LEU A 110 -10.95 -4.19 37.78
N ILE A 111 -11.94 -3.45 38.21
CA ILE A 111 -11.88 -1.98 38.28
C ILE A 111 -10.80 -1.56 39.28
N ASP A 112 -10.70 -2.22 40.47
CA ASP A 112 -9.66 -1.93 41.45
C ASP A 112 -8.25 -2.07 40.84
N ASN A 113 -7.95 -3.21 40.24
CA ASN A 113 -6.64 -3.47 39.61
C ASN A 113 -6.35 -2.48 38.47
N THR A 114 -7.38 -2.08 37.72
CA THR A 114 -7.23 -1.07 36.65
C THR A 114 -6.82 0.27 37.21
N PHE A 115 -7.49 0.74 38.27
CA PHE A 115 -7.16 2.01 38.91
C PHE A 115 -5.80 1.99 39.63
N GLU A 116 -5.41 0.87 40.22
CA GLU A 116 -4.06 0.68 40.78
C GLU A 116 -2.98 0.80 39.71
N ALA A 117 -3.21 0.21 38.53
CA ALA A 117 -2.29 0.32 37.43
C ALA A 117 -2.11 1.77 36.92
N LEU A 118 -3.09 2.64 37.10
CA LEU A 118 -3.07 4.02 36.63
C LEU A 118 -2.48 5.04 37.63
N ILE A 119 -2.17 4.66 38.87
CA ILE A 119 -1.64 5.59 39.88
C ILE A 119 -0.41 6.31 39.34
N GLY A 120 -0.44 7.67 39.38
CA GLY A 120 0.63 8.53 38.89
C GLY A 120 0.63 8.81 37.37
N CYS A 121 -0.39 8.41 36.64
CA CYS A 121 -0.56 8.81 35.24
C CYS A 121 -0.96 10.30 35.13
N ASN A 122 -0.57 10.95 34.02
CA ASN A 122 -0.93 12.34 33.74
C ASN A 122 -2.30 12.46 33.03
N SER A 123 -2.68 11.48 32.21
CA SER A 123 -3.96 11.43 31.51
C SER A 123 -4.26 9.99 31.10
N ALA A 124 -5.46 9.50 31.45
CA ALA A 124 -5.91 8.18 31.07
C ALA A 124 -7.42 8.14 30.76
N ILE A 125 -7.81 7.22 29.87
CA ILE A 125 -9.20 6.83 29.63
C ILE A 125 -9.42 5.50 30.32
N VAL A 126 -10.40 5.41 31.20
CA VAL A 126 -10.90 4.15 31.76
C VAL A 126 -12.08 3.69 30.91
N HIS A 127 -11.85 2.60 30.18
CA HIS A 127 -12.81 2.04 29.23
C HIS A 127 -13.61 0.90 29.90
N LEU A 128 -14.81 1.23 30.37
CA LEU A 128 -15.76 0.27 30.93
C LEU A 128 -16.56 -0.41 29.81
N TYR A 129 -16.71 -1.73 29.87
CA TYR A 129 -17.60 -2.44 28.97
C TYR A 129 -18.38 -3.57 29.64
N ASN A 130 -19.52 -3.87 29.10
CA ASN A 130 -20.25 -5.11 29.27
C ASN A 130 -21.11 -5.38 28.05
N SER A 131 -21.37 -6.65 27.76
CA SER A 131 -22.19 -7.02 26.61
C SER A 131 -23.67 -6.78 26.88
N VAL A 132 -24.37 -6.25 25.88
CA VAL A 132 -25.79 -5.88 26.00
C VAL A 132 -26.71 -6.50 24.95
N SER A 133 -26.11 -7.29 24.00
CA SER A 133 -26.87 -7.86 22.88
C SER A 133 -27.99 -8.83 23.31
N THR A 134 -29.00 -8.91 22.47
CA THR A 134 -30.14 -9.83 22.65
C THR A 134 -29.67 -11.27 22.88
N LEU A 135 -28.70 -11.73 22.07
CA LEU A 135 -28.20 -13.09 22.16
C LEU A 135 -27.46 -13.35 23.47
N GLN A 136 -26.55 -12.43 23.88
CA GLN A 136 -25.75 -12.61 25.09
C GLN A 136 -26.60 -12.47 26.36
N ARG A 137 -27.59 -11.57 26.37
CA ARG A 137 -28.59 -11.54 27.47
C ARG A 137 -29.24 -12.91 27.65
N LYS A 138 -29.65 -13.54 26.53
CA LYS A 138 -30.36 -14.82 26.56
C LYS A 138 -29.47 -16.01 26.94
N VAL A 139 -28.27 -16.13 26.32
CA VAL A 139 -27.47 -17.36 26.41
C VAL A 139 -26.30 -17.28 27.38
N VAL A 140 -25.71 -16.09 27.58
CA VAL A 140 -24.53 -15.90 28.43
C VAL A 140 -24.95 -15.45 29.83
N PHE A 141 -25.61 -14.29 29.93
CA PHE A 141 -26.03 -13.73 31.22
C PHE A 141 -27.27 -14.41 31.78
N LYS A 142 -28.16 -14.91 30.92
CA LYS A 142 -29.49 -15.45 31.29
C LYS A 142 -30.27 -14.45 32.12
N GLN A 143 -30.22 -13.18 31.72
CA GLN A 143 -30.86 -12.05 32.37
C GLN A 143 -31.67 -11.23 31.35
N ASP A 144 -32.65 -10.49 31.85
CA ASP A 144 -33.43 -9.54 31.08
C ASP A 144 -32.67 -8.22 30.85
N ARG A 145 -33.32 -7.25 30.18
CA ARG A 145 -32.78 -5.91 29.95
C ARG A 145 -32.39 -5.19 31.25
N ILE A 146 -33.20 -5.31 32.30
CA ILE A 146 -32.96 -4.64 33.61
C ILE A 146 -31.71 -5.22 34.26
N GLY A 147 -31.60 -6.54 34.31
CA GLY A 147 -30.46 -7.21 34.93
C GLY A 147 -29.13 -6.87 34.27
N VAL A 148 -29.07 -6.87 32.92
CA VAL A 148 -27.85 -6.55 32.21
C VAL A 148 -27.52 -5.05 32.26
N LYS A 149 -28.52 -4.16 32.26
CA LYS A 149 -28.32 -2.72 32.47
C LYS A 149 -27.72 -2.44 33.85
N ASN A 150 -28.20 -3.14 34.90
CA ASN A 150 -27.64 -2.98 36.23
C ASN A 150 -26.16 -3.33 36.31
N ILE A 151 -25.67 -4.32 35.54
CA ILE A 151 -24.24 -4.61 35.46
C ILE A 151 -23.44 -3.38 35.01
N ALA A 152 -23.91 -2.67 33.97
CA ALA A 152 -23.28 -1.43 33.49
C ALA A 152 -23.28 -0.35 34.57
N LEU A 153 -24.44 -0.13 35.21
CA LEU A 153 -24.61 0.92 36.21
C LEU A 153 -23.83 0.65 37.50
N ASP A 154 -23.75 -0.58 37.94
CA ASP A 154 -22.98 -0.94 39.12
C ASP A 154 -21.48 -0.73 38.86
N GLY A 155 -20.99 -1.14 37.70
CA GLY A 155 -19.64 -0.82 37.27
C GLY A 155 -19.36 0.69 37.15
N ALA A 156 -20.29 1.43 36.57
CA ALA A 156 -20.19 2.89 36.43
C ALA A 156 -20.14 3.60 37.78
N LYS A 157 -21.03 3.22 38.73
CA LYS A 157 -21.03 3.75 40.10
C LYS A 157 -19.75 3.41 40.85
N TYR A 158 -19.25 2.19 40.67
CA TYR A 158 -18.03 1.76 41.34
C TYR A 158 -16.80 2.54 40.85
N ILE A 159 -16.74 2.84 39.54
CA ILE A 159 -15.68 3.72 38.96
C ILE A 159 -15.72 5.10 39.62
N LEU A 160 -16.89 5.73 39.81
CA LEU A 160 -16.97 7.04 40.47
C LEU A 160 -16.27 7.08 41.83
N ASN A 161 -16.42 6.01 42.64
CA ASN A 161 -15.79 5.91 43.95
C ASN A 161 -14.26 5.82 43.89
N LYS A 162 -13.67 5.61 42.71
CA LYS A 162 -12.22 5.53 42.51
C LYS A 162 -11.61 6.84 42.00
N LEU A 163 -12.43 7.73 41.45
CA LEU A 163 -11.94 9.00 40.86
C LEU A 163 -11.35 9.94 41.90
N ASP A 164 -11.80 9.85 43.16
CA ASP A 164 -11.27 10.69 44.27
C ASP A 164 -9.77 10.51 44.52
N LYS A 165 -9.17 9.45 43.96
CA LYS A 165 -7.71 9.19 44.06
C LYS A 165 -6.89 9.95 43.00
N PHE A 166 -7.53 10.64 42.08
CA PHE A 166 -6.89 11.32 40.95
C PHE A 166 -7.33 12.78 40.92
N ASP A 167 -6.44 13.64 40.42
CA ASP A 167 -6.77 15.02 40.18
C ASP A 167 -7.85 15.17 39.10
N GLU A 168 -8.64 16.24 39.18
CA GLU A 168 -9.71 16.51 38.22
C GLU A 168 -9.16 16.56 36.78
N GLY A 169 -9.80 15.86 35.86
CA GLY A 169 -9.43 15.81 34.44
C GLY A 169 -8.33 14.81 34.05
N VAL A 170 -7.68 14.14 35.02
CA VAL A 170 -6.70 13.09 34.74
C VAL A 170 -7.35 11.86 34.16
N ILE A 171 -8.51 11.47 34.70
CA ILE A 171 -9.27 10.31 34.25
C ILE A 171 -10.45 10.74 33.38
N LYS A 172 -10.47 10.32 32.14
CA LYS A 172 -11.61 10.40 31.23
C LYS A 172 -12.34 9.05 31.23
N LEU A 173 -13.62 9.06 30.92
CA LEU A 173 -14.46 7.87 30.99
C LEU A 173 -14.98 7.48 29.61
N GLN A 174 -14.93 6.17 29.35
CA GLN A 174 -15.50 5.55 28.15
C GLN A 174 -16.39 4.38 28.54
N TYR A 175 -17.52 4.27 27.88
CA TYR A 175 -18.43 3.12 28.00
C TYR A 175 -18.68 2.49 26.63
N SER A 176 -18.56 1.16 26.56
CA SER A 176 -18.96 0.35 25.40
C SER A 176 -20.10 -0.59 25.75
N PRO A 177 -21.31 -0.41 25.16
CA PRO A 177 -22.33 -1.46 25.11
C PRO A 177 -21.87 -2.54 24.12
N GLU A 178 -21.04 -3.47 24.56
CA GLU A 178 -20.43 -4.48 23.70
C GLU A 178 -21.49 -5.25 22.90
N SER A 179 -21.14 -5.66 21.67
CA SER A 179 -22.08 -6.24 20.69
C SER A 179 -23.25 -5.31 20.33
N PHE A 180 -22.98 -4.00 20.23
CA PHE A 180 -23.96 -2.98 19.89
C PHE A 180 -24.76 -3.32 18.64
N THR A 181 -24.11 -3.80 17.57
CA THR A 181 -24.78 -4.17 16.31
C THR A 181 -25.81 -5.29 16.45
N GLY A 182 -25.72 -6.10 17.50
CA GLY A 182 -26.70 -7.16 17.84
C GLY A 182 -27.66 -6.77 18.97
N THR A 183 -27.75 -5.47 19.28
CA THR A 183 -28.59 -4.91 20.37
C THR A 183 -29.72 -4.06 19.77
N GLU A 184 -30.88 -4.08 20.38
CA GLU A 184 -31.97 -3.18 20.02
C GLU A 184 -31.55 -1.74 20.31
N LEU A 185 -31.77 -0.81 19.36
CA LEU A 185 -31.28 0.57 19.47
C LEU A 185 -31.88 1.34 20.65
N ASP A 186 -33.15 1.12 20.92
CA ASP A 186 -33.86 1.70 22.10
C ASP A 186 -33.18 1.30 23.40
N TYR A 187 -32.82 0.04 23.51
CA TYR A 187 -32.15 -0.49 24.70
C TYR A 187 -30.66 -0.08 24.79
N ALA A 188 -29.95 -0.06 23.67
CA ALA A 188 -28.60 0.47 23.67
C ALA A 188 -28.56 1.94 24.12
N LEU A 189 -29.47 2.75 23.59
CA LEU A 189 -29.61 4.16 23.99
C LEU A 189 -29.97 4.28 25.49
N GLU A 190 -30.93 3.51 25.99
CA GLU A 190 -31.32 3.50 27.41
C GLU A 190 -30.11 3.24 28.31
N VAL A 191 -29.33 2.20 28.04
CA VAL A 191 -28.16 1.87 28.85
C VAL A 191 -27.10 2.98 28.79
N CYS A 192 -26.81 3.51 27.59
CA CYS A 192 -25.84 4.60 27.42
C CYS A 192 -26.25 5.86 28.16
N GLU A 193 -27.55 6.28 28.07
CA GLU A 193 -28.07 7.46 28.73
C GLU A 193 -27.97 7.34 30.27
N GLU A 194 -28.30 6.19 30.84
CA GLU A 194 -28.20 5.98 32.28
C GLU A 194 -26.74 5.95 32.77
N VAL A 195 -25.80 5.44 31.97
CA VAL A 195 -24.36 5.54 32.28
C VAL A 195 -23.89 6.99 32.21
N LEU A 196 -24.30 7.75 31.18
CA LEU A 196 -23.99 9.18 31.05
C LEU A 196 -24.49 9.99 32.22
N ASP A 197 -25.72 9.70 32.68
CA ASP A 197 -26.34 10.36 33.84
C ASP A 197 -25.62 9.99 35.14
N CYS A 198 -25.27 8.70 35.31
CA CYS A 198 -24.44 8.24 36.43
C CYS A 198 -23.14 9.01 36.53
N TRP A 199 -22.43 9.19 35.41
CA TRP A 199 -21.15 9.88 35.35
C TRP A 199 -21.28 11.40 35.24
N LYS A 200 -22.51 11.96 35.28
CA LYS A 200 -22.79 13.40 35.18
C LYS A 200 -22.16 14.05 33.96
N ALA A 201 -22.19 13.31 32.84
CA ALA A 201 -21.63 13.77 31.57
C ALA A 201 -22.23 15.11 31.14
N ASN A 202 -21.41 16.04 30.67
CA ASN A 202 -21.83 17.34 30.19
C ASN A 202 -20.87 17.86 29.13
N GLN A 203 -21.18 18.97 28.49
CA GLN A 203 -20.37 19.53 27.41
C GLN A 203 -18.89 19.86 27.81
N LYS A 204 -18.64 20.20 29.08
CA LYS A 204 -17.28 20.48 29.56
C LYS A 204 -16.49 19.20 29.84
N ASN A 205 -17.19 18.17 30.30
CA ASN A 205 -16.64 16.85 30.60
C ASN A 205 -17.45 15.79 29.83
N PRO A 206 -17.29 15.70 28.50
CA PRO A 206 -17.99 14.71 27.70
C PRO A 206 -17.46 13.29 27.99
N VAL A 207 -18.34 12.32 27.87
CA VAL A 207 -18.01 10.90 28.01
C VAL A 207 -17.96 10.25 26.64
N ILE A 208 -17.01 9.36 26.45
CA ILE A 208 -16.90 8.59 25.22
C ILE A 208 -17.91 7.43 25.28
N ILE A 209 -18.86 7.43 24.36
CA ILE A 209 -19.73 6.28 24.08
C ILE A 209 -19.22 5.60 22.83
N ASN A 210 -18.67 4.42 23.01
CA ASN A 210 -18.07 3.65 21.94
C ASN A 210 -19.05 2.56 21.48
N LEU A 211 -19.50 2.60 20.24
CA LEU A 211 -20.51 1.72 19.67
C LEU A 211 -19.87 0.63 18.78
N PRO A 212 -19.46 -0.52 19.36
CA PRO A 212 -18.69 -1.48 18.61
C PRO A 212 -19.54 -2.33 17.67
N ALA A 213 -19.12 -2.45 16.42
CA ALA A 213 -19.51 -3.58 15.59
C ALA A 213 -18.62 -4.78 15.99
N THR A 214 -18.81 -5.28 17.20
CA THR A 214 -18.07 -6.42 17.78
C THR A 214 -18.06 -7.62 16.83
N VAL A 215 -19.17 -7.83 16.12
CA VAL A 215 -19.26 -8.63 14.90
C VAL A 215 -19.90 -7.77 13.83
N GLU A 216 -19.31 -7.74 12.65
CA GLU A 216 -19.90 -7.03 11.51
C GLU A 216 -21.11 -7.83 10.98
N MET A 217 -22.30 -7.51 11.47
CA MET A 217 -23.51 -8.29 11.24
C MET A 217 -24.29 -7.87 9.99
N SER A 218 -24.08 -6.66 9.47
CA SER A 218 -24.87 -6.05 8.41
C SER A 218 -24.00 -5.36 7.37
N THR A 219 -24.64 -4.81 6.33
CA THR A 219 -23.96 -3.96 5.34
C THR A 219 -23.59 -2.60 5.95
N PRO A 220 -22.54 -1.92 5.41
CA PRO A 220 -22.03 -0.64 5.95
C PRO A 220 -23.10 0.45 6.14
N ASN A 221 -24.05 0.53 5.23
CA ASN A 221 -25.14 1.51 5.32
C ASN A 221 -26.08 1.27 6.53
N ILE A 222 -26.24 0.03 6.95
CA ILE A 222 -27.04 -0.29 8.16
C ILE A 222 -26.31 0.18 9.41
N TYR A 223 -24.99 -0.03 9.48
CA TYR A 223 -24.19 0.48 10.60
C TYR A 223 -24.23 2.02 10.66
N ALA A 224 -24.09 2.69 9.51
CA ALA A 224 -24.26 4.14 9.44
C ALA A 224 -25.64 4.61 9.92
N ASP A 225 -26.71 3.90 9.53
CA ASP A 225 -28.06 4.18 10.02
C ASP A 225 -28.17 4.02 11.54
N GLN A 226 -27.53 2.99 12.12
CA GLN A 226 -27.49 2.79 13.58
C GLN A 226 -26.77 3.96 14.27
N ILE A 227 -25.65 4.41 13.72
CA ILE A 227 -24.86 5.53 14.27
C ILE A 227 -25.63 6.85 14.16
N GLU A 228 -26.24 7.16 13.00
CA GLU A 228 -27.04 8.38 12.86
C GLU A 228 -28.26 8.33 13.78
N TRP A 229 -28.90 7.17 13.93
CA TRP A 229 -30.02 7.00 14.86
C TRP A 229 -29.59 7.29 16.30
N MET A 230 -28.49 6.70 16.76
CA MET A 230 -27.94 6.96 18.10
C MET A 230 -27.58 8.43 18.29
N SER A 231 -26.86 9.03 17.34
CA SER A 231 -26.47 10.44 17.38
C SER A 231 -27.67 11.39 17.51
N ASN A 232 -28.76 11.09 16.80
CA ASN A 232 -29.99 11.91 16.81
C ASN A 232 -30.85 11.71 18.04
N ASN A 233 -30.73 10.58 18.75
CA ASN A 233 -31.61 10.24 19.88
C ASN A 233 -30.96 10.41 21.25
N PHE A 234 -29.67 10.70 21.36
CA PHE A 234 -29.10 11.14 22.63
C PHE A 234 -29.80 12.41 23.12
N SER A 235 -30.20 12.42 24.38
CA SER A 235 -30.93 13.55 25.00
C SER A 235 -30.15 14.87 24.96
N ASN A 236 -28.84 14.79 25.02
CA ASN A 236 -27.89 15.88 24.82
C ASN A 236 -26.62 15.35 24.10
N ARG A 237 -26.53 15.57 22.78
CA ARG A 237 -25.43 15.12 21.96
C ARG A 237 -24.07 15.70 22.37
N ASP A 238 -24.05 16.93 22.88
CA ASP A 238 -22.81 17.64 23.25
C ASP A 238 -22.08 17.01 24.45
N ARG A 239 -22.76 16.17 25.23
CA ARG A 239 -22.13 15.44 26.35
C ARG A 239 -21.50 14.12 25.95
N VAL A 240 -21.52 13.76 24.65
CA VAL A 240 -21.06 12.48 24.10
C VAL A 240 -19.97 12.70 23.08
N ILE A 241 -18.86 12.00 23.23
CA ILE A 241 -17.91 11.74 22.15
C ILE A 241 -18.32 10.39 21.57
N LEU A 242 -18.89 10.39 20.36
CA LEU A 242 -19.40 9.20 19.72
C LEU A 242 -18.26 8.47 19.02
N SER A 243 -17.87 7.31 19.54
CA SER A 243 -16.76 6.51 19.08
C SER A 243 -17.21 5.25 18.34
N LEU A 244 -16.43 4.84 17.36
CA LEU A 244 -16.62 3.65 16.56
C LEU A 244 -15.53 2.62 16.88
N HIS A 245 -15.92 1.34 16.92
CA HIS A 245 -14.97 0.21 17.03
C HIS A 245 -15.45 -0.94 16.14
N PRO A 246 -15.28 -0.82 14.82
CA PRO A 246 -15.73 -1.87 13.91
C PRO A 246 -14.70 -2.96 13.72
N HIS A 247 -15.18 -4.22 13.66
CA HIS A 247 -14.46 -5.36 13.12
C HIS A 247 -14.74 -5.55 11.63
N ASN A 248 -14.05 -6.47 10.99
CA ASN A 248 -14.03 -6.63 9.53
C ASN A 248 -14.55 -8.00 9.08
N ASP A 249 -15.52 -8.58 9.80
CA ASP A 249 -16.02 -9.95 9.57
C ASP A 249 -16.59 -10.17 8.17
N ARG A 250 -17.11 -9.11 7.54
CA ARG A 250 -17.66 -9.13 6.18
C ARG A 250 -16.69 -8.57 5.13
N GLY A 251 -15.50 -8.10 5.54
CA GLY A 251 -14.54 -7.43 4.67
C GLY A 251 -14.96 -5.98 4.31
N THR A 252 -15.84 -5.37 5.10
CA THR A 252 -16.36 -4.01 4.83
C THR A 252 -16.12 -3.03 5.97
N GLY A 253 -15.26 -3.37 6.93
CA GLY A 253 -14.98 -2.55 8.12
C GLY A 253 -14.55 -1.11 7.81
N VAL A 254 -13.69 -0.90 6.79
CA VAL A 254 -13.31 0.45 6.35
C VAL A 254 -14.51 1.22 5.81
N ALA A 255 -15.28 0.63 4.90
CA ALA A 255 -16.48 1.27 4.34
C ALA A 255 -17.53 1.57 5.42
N ALA A 256 -17.75 0.64 6.37
CA ALA A 256 -18.65 0.85 7.49
C ALA A 256 -18.22 2.05 8.35
N THR A 257 -16.92 2.20 8.58
CA THR A 257 -16.37 3.32 9.37
C THR A 257 -16.50 4.65 8.63
N GLU A 258 -16.17 4.70 7.33
CA GLU A 258 -16.34 5.92 6.52
C GLU A 258 -17.80 6.40 6.55
N LEU A 259 -18.76 5.50 6.31
CA LEU A 259 -20.18 5.86 6.34
C LEU A 259 -20.66 6.25 7.74
N ALA A 260 -20.13 5.63 8.79
CA ALA A 260 -20.45 5.97 10.18
C ALA A 260 -19.85 7.33 10.60
N LEU A 261 -18.71 7.73 10.07
CA LEU A 261 -18.17 9.09 10.23
C LEU A 261 -19.07 10.13 9.54
N MET A 262 -19.55 9.84 8.34
CA MET A 262 -20.57 10.67 7.67
C MET A 262 -21.86 10.74 8.49
N ALA A 263 -22.19 9.70 9.25
CA ALA A 263 -23.35 9.62 10.13
C ALA A 263 -23.17 10.38 11.48
N GLY A 264 -22.03 11.03 11.70
CA GLY A 264 -21.81 11.93 12.83
C GLY A 264 -20.99 11.35 13.98
N ALA A 265 -20.19 10.32 13.75
CA ALA A 265 -19.22 9.86 14.72
C ALA A 265 -18.02 10.83 14.82
N ASP A 266 -17.43 10.95 16.03
CA ASP A 266 -16.35 11.88 16.37
C ASP A 266 -14.98 11.19 16.45
N ARG A 267 -14.97 9.89 16.74
CA ARG A 267 -13.79 9.13 17.13
C ARG A 267 -13.80 7.72 16.53
N VAL A 268 -12.62 7.17 16.26
CA VAL A 268 -12.46 5.82 15.71
C VAL A 268 -11.39 5.06 16.48
N GLU A 269 -11.72 3.86 16.93
CA GLU A 269 -10.80 2.84 17.42
C GLU A 269 -10.50 1.85 16.31
N GLY A 270 -9.23 1.54 16.10
CA GLY A 270 -8.78 0.57 15.09
C GLY A 270 -7.31 0.20 15.26
N THR A 271 -6.79 -0.56 14.32
CA THR A 271 -5.41 -1.05 14.36
C THR A 271 -4.66 -0.77 13.07
N LEU A 272 -3.35 -0.76 13.13
CA LEU A 272 -2.51 -0.73 11.93
C LEU A 272 -2.72 -2.02 11.13
N PHE A 273 -2.96 -1.87 9.84
CA PHE A 273 -3.18 -2.97 8.89
C PHE A 273 -4.33 -3.91 9.25
N GLY A 274 -5.23 -3.49 10.14
CA GLY A 274 -6.44 -4.21 10.47
C GLY A 274 -6.23 -5.46 11.35
N ASN A 275 -5.14 -5.55 12.12
CA ASN A 275 -4.91 -6.67 13.03
C ASN A 275 -5.99 -6.72 14.14
N GLY A 276 -6.40 -7.92 14.54
CA GLY A 276 -7.38 -8.11 15.63
C GLY A 276 -8.10 -9.44 15.58
N GLU A 277 -9.06 -9.60 16.46
CA GLU A 277 -9.87 -10.81 16.58
C GLU A 277 -10.54 -11.21 15.26
N ARG A 278 -10.62 -12.50 14.98
CA ARG A 278 -11.25 -13.12 13.80
C ARG A 278 -10.64 -12.59 12.49
N THR A 279 -11.29 -11.63 11.83
CA THR A 279 -10.84 -10.99 10.59
C THR A 279 -10.16 -9.63 10.82
N GLY A 280 -10.05 -9.22 12.08
CA GLY A 280 -9.40 -8.00 12.51
C GLY A 280 -10.33 -6.82 12.77
N ASN A 281 -9.73 -5.73 13.22
CA ASN A 281 -10.36 -4.42 13.42
C ASN A 281 -10.39 -3.62 12.12
N VAL A 282 -11.04 -2.46 12.12
CA VAL A 282 -10.87 -1.50 11.03
C VAL A 282 -9.40 -1.14 10.87
N ASP A 283 -8.94 -1.14 9.62
CA ASP A 283 -7.59 -0.78 9.25
C ASP A 283 -7.43 0.74 9.18
N ILE A 284 -6.70 1.31 10.17
CA ILE A 284 -6.46 2.74 10.25
C ILE A 284 -5.55 3.23 9.11
N VAL A 285 -4.63 2.40 8.62
CA VAL A 285 -3.75 2.78 7.49
C VAL A 285 -4.60 3.02 6.24
N THR A 286 -5.47 2.07 5.91
CA THR A 286 -6.37 2.23 4.75
C THR A 286 -7.32 3.39 4.95
N LEU A 287 -7.95 3.53 6.13
CA LEU A 287 -8.91 4.59 6.41
C LEU A 287 -8.26 5.99 6.36
N GLY A 288 -7.07 6.15 6.95
CA GLY A 288 -6.33 7.40 6.94
C GLY A 288 -5.86 7.80 5.54
N LEU A 289 -5.38 6.83 4.75
CA LEU A 289 -4.94 7.10 3.37
C LEU A 289 -6.12 7.32 2.40
N ASN A 290 -7.30 6.72 2.67
CA ASN A 290 -8.52 7.07 1.96
C ASN A 290 -8.88 8.55 2.17
N MET A 291 -8.80 9.06 3.41
CA MET A 291 -9.00 10.49 3.69
C MET A 291 -7.95 11.35 2.98
N PHE A 292 -6.68 10.98 3.08
CA PHE A 292 -5.56 11.69 2.45
C PHE A 292 -5.76 11.86 0.94
N THR A 293 -6.16 10.80 0.23
CA THR A 293 -6.42 10.84 -1.21
C THR A 293 -7.67 11.65 -1.60
N GLN A 294 -8.53 11.99 -0.64
CA GLN A 294 -9.65 12.91 -0.81
C GLN A 294 -9.32 14.34 -0.37
N GLY A 295 -8.07 14.63 -0.05
CA GLY A 295 -7.61 15.96 0.36
C GLY A 295 -7.91 16.30 1.82
N VAL A 296 -8.21 15.31 2.66
CA VAL A 296 -8.42 15.46 4.09
C VAL A 296 -7.16 14.99 4.83
N ASP A 297 -6.51 15.91 5.55
CA ASP A 297 -5.35 15.57 6.38
C ASP A 297 -5.77 14.60 7.51
N PRO A 298 -5.30 13.35 7.51
CA PRO A 298 -5.67 12.37 8.52
C PRO A 298 -5.07 12.66 9.90
N LYS A 299 -4.18 13.64 10.05
CA LYS A 299 -3.44 13.97 11.28
C LYS A 299 -2.59 12.81 11.80
N LEU A 300 -2.30 11.84 10.95
CA LEU A 300 -1.38 10.73 11.17
C LEU A 300 -0.31 10.75 10.09
N ASP A 301 0.94 10.44 10.47
CA ASP A 301 2.08 10.42 9.55
C ASP A 301 2.25 9.03 8.93
N PHE A 302 2.08 8.95 7.61
CA PHE A 302 2.28 7.76 6.79
C PHE A 302 3.47 7.87 5.83
N LYS A 303 4.35 8.89 6.00
CA LYS A 303 5.45 9.18 5.07
C LYS A 303 6.46 8.05 4.90
N ASP A 304 6.58 7.17 5.88
CA ASP A 304 7.41 5.96 5.78
C ASP A 304 6.59 4.71 6.07
N LEU A 305 5.76 4.35 5.10
CA LEU A 305 4.89 3.18 5.21
C LEU A 305 5.69 1.86 5.28
N ASN A 306 6.91 1.83 4.73
CA ASN A 306 7.77 0.65 4.83
C ASN A 306 8.20 0.40 6.27
N GLN A 307 8.64 1.43 6.99
CA GLN A 307 9.00 1.32 8.41
C GLN A 307 7.81 0.90 9.27
N LEU A 308 6.61 1.39 8.95
CA LEU A 308 5.38 0.98 9.65
C LEU A 308 5.07 -0.50 9.44
N ILE A 309 5.20 -1.00 8.20
CA ILE A 309 5.03 -2.42 7.86
C ILE A 309 6.04 -3.27 8.66
N GLU A 310 7.33 -2.94 8.59
CA GLU A 310 8.39 -3.67 9.32
C GLU A 310 8.12 -3.69 10.83
N THR A 311 7.66 -2.57 11.39
CA THR A 311 7.33 -2.50 12.82
C THR A 311 6.13 -3.36 13.18
N ALA A 312 5.05 -3.29 12.38
CA ALA A 312 3.86 -4.09 12.61
C ALA A 312 4.17 -5.59 12.49
N GLU A 313 4.85 -6.01 11.41
CA GLU A 313 5.25 -7.41 11.20
C GLU A 313 6.17 -7.93 12.30
N PHE A 314 7.14 -7.11 12.75
CA PHE A 314 8.01 -7.48 13.88
C PHE A 314 7.23 -7.66 15.18
N CYS A 315 6.28 -6.77 15.48
CA CYS A 315 5.53 -6.80 16.74
C CYS A 315 4.46 -7.89 16.74
N THR A 316 3.72 -8.04 15.65
CA THR A 316 2.60 -8.99 15.54
C THR A 316 3.02 -10.38 15.11
N GLN A 317 4.17 -10.53 14.47
CA GLN A 317 4.63 -11.75 13.79
C GLN A 317 3.68 -12.20 12.66
N LEU A 318 2.90 -11.28 12.12
CA LEU A 318 1.98 -11.51 11.01
C LEU A 318 2.39 -10.63 9.82
N PRO A 319 2.49 -11.19 8.59
CA PRO A 319 2.85 -10.42 7.41
C PRO A 319 1.70 -9.52 6.97
N VAL A 320 2.02 -8.32 6.50
CA VAL A 320 1.07 -7.46 5.79
C VAL A 320 0.79 -8.07 4.41
N HIS A 321 -0.48 -8.21 4.05
CA HIS A 321 -0.87 -8.87 2.81
C HIS A 321 -0.31 -8.13 1.58
N GLN A 322 0.24 -8.87 0.60
CA GLN A 322 0.87 -8.29 -0.59
C GLN A 322 -0.04 -7.37 -1.42
N ARG A 323 -1.36 -7.50 -1.30
CA ARG A 323 -2.36 -6.64 -1.94
C ARG A 323 -3.14 -5.82 -0.92
N HIS A 324 -2.56 -5.56 0.25
CA HIS A 324 -3.13 -4.63 1.23
C HIS A 324 -3.25 -3.24 0.58
N PRO A 325 -4.40 -2.54 0.72
CA PRO A 325 -4.55 -1.18 0.16
C PRO A 325 -3.38 -0.27 0.56
N TYR A 326 -2.81 0.45 -0.40
CA TYR A 326 -1.63 1.33 -0.27
C TYR A 326 -0.34 0.66 0.20
N ALA A 327 -0.38 -0.29 1.14
CA ALA A 327 0.80 -0.85 1.82
C ALA A 327 1.41 -2.05 1.08
N GLY A 328 0.60 -2.86 0.45
CA GLY A 328 1.02 -4.13 -0.14
C GLY A 328 2.11 -3.99 -1.20
N SER A 329 3.04 -4.93 -1.23
CA SER A 329 4.19 -4.93 -2.15
C SER A 329 3.80 -4.98 -3.64
N LEU A 330 2.59 -5.42 -3.97
CA LEU A 330 2.06 -5.50 -5.34
C LEU A 330 1.10 -4.37 -5.71
N VAL A 331 0.77 -3.47 -4.78
CA VAL A 331 -0.26 -2.44 -5.00
C VAL A 331 0.19 -1.37 -5.98
N HIS A 332 1.47 -0.99 -5.93
CA HIS A 332 2.06 0.02 -6.82
C HIS A 332 2.69 -0.60 -8.07
N THR A 333 2.43 -1.89 -8.34
CA THR A 333 3.00 -2.63 -9.46
C THR A 333 2.00 -2.80 -10.58
N ALA A 334 2.38 -2.45 -11.81
CA ALA A 334 1.62 -2.73 -13.02
C ALA A 334 2.31 -3.86 -13.82
N PHE A 335 1.56 -4.91 -14.16
CA PHE A 335 2.03 -6.02 -15.00
C PHE A 335 1.60 -5.86 -16.46
N SER A 336 0.45 -5.25 -16.71
CA SER A 336 -0.06 -5.00 -18.07
C SER A 336 0.75 -3.92 -18.78
N GLY A 337 1.25 -4.21 -19.99
CA GLY A 337 2.03 -3.24 -20.77
C GLY A 337 1.28 -1.95 -21.10
N SER A 338 -0.04 -1.99 -21.29
CA SER A 338 -0.86 -0.80 -21.50
C SER A 338 -0.96 0.08 -20.25
N HIS A 339 -1.05 -0.54 -19.07
CA HIS A 339 -1.06 0.19 -17.80
C HIS A 339 0.31 0.83 -17.54
N GLN A 340 1.40 0.09 -17.78
CA GLN A 340 2.77 0.59 -17.66
C GLN A 340 3.01 1.83 -18.53
N ASP A 341 2.60 1.78 -19.82
CA ASP A 341 2.74 2.93 -20.74
C ASP A 341 1.90 4.13 -20.29
N ALA A 342 0.67 3.89 -19.79
CA ALA A 342 -0.17 4.96 -19.29
C ALA A 342 0.39 5.62 -18.03
N ILE A 343 0.91 4.85 -17.08
CA ILE A 343 1.58 5.36 -15.87
C ILE A 343 2.80 6.19 -16.27
N ARG A 344 3.68 5.67 -17.12
CA ARG A 344 4.86 6.39 -17.62
C ARG A 344 4.48 7.75 -18.24
N LYS A 345 3.48 7.78 -19.13
CA LYS A 345 3.00 9.01 -19.75
C LYS A 345 2.40 9.99 -18.74
N GLY A 346 1.66 9.48 -17.73
CA GLY A 346 1.13 10.28 -16.65
C GLY A 346 2.23 10.94 -15.81
N MET A 347 3.26 10.17 -15.46
CA MET A 347 4.44 10.66 -14.71
C MET A 347 5.20 11.75 -15.52
N GLU A 348 5.44 11.50 -16.81
CA GLU A 348 6.06 12.49 -17.69
C GLU A 348 5.22 13.77 -17.82
N ALA A 349 3.90 13.65 -17.88
CA ALA A 349 3.00 14.80 -17.96
C ALA A 349 3.07 15.65 -16.69
N ILE A 350 3.02 15.04 -15.50
CA ILE A 350 3.15 15.74 -14.22
C ILE A 350 4.52 16.41 -14.11
N SER A 351 5.61 15.71 -14.43
CA SER A 351 6.96 16.29 -14.33
C SER A 351 7.20 17.50 -15.23
N LYS A 352 6.45 17.61 -16.33
CA LYS A 352 6.51 18.74 -17.30
C LYS A 352 5.49 19.83 -17.03
N SER A 353 4.51 19.57 -16.17
CA SER A 353 3.44 20.50 -15.84
C SER A 353 3.74 21.23 -14.53
N ASN A 354 3.21 22.44 -14.36
CA ASN A 354 3.18 23.13 -13.05
C ASN A 354 1.94 22.72 -12.24
N GLN A 355 1.41 21.53 -12.48
CA GLN A 355 0.19 21.05 -11.85
C GLN A 355 0.49 20.56 -10.42
N GLU A 356 -0.23 21.08 -9.43
CA GLU A 356 -0.08 20.70 -8.03
C GLU A 356 -0.87 19.43 -7.66
N LYS A 357 -1.85 19.04 -8.49
CA LYS A 357 -2.71 17.88 -8.23
C LYS A 357 -2.16 16.62 -8.85
N TRP A 358 -2.24 15.52 -8.06
CA TRP A 358 -1.86 14.20 -8.54
C TRP A 358 -2.88 13.63 -9.53
N GLU A 359 -2.46 13.39 -10.77
CA GLU A 359 -3.29 12.84 -11.85
C GLU A 359 -2.50 11.84 -12.70
N VAL A 360 -2.13 10.71 -12.10
CA VAL A 360 -1.47 9.60 -12.81
C VAL A 360 -2.45 8.43 -12.98
N PRO A 361 -2.63 7.93 -14.22
CA PRO A 361 -3.49 6.77 -14.46
C PRO A 361 -3.08 5.57 -13.59
N TYR A 362 -4.07 4.86 -13.03
CA TYR A 362 -3.91 3.67 -12.22
C TYR A 362 -3.20 3.84 -10.86
N LEU A 363 -2.73 5.02 -10.51
CA LEU A 363 -2.13 5.32 -9.22
C LEU A 363 -3.00 6.32 -8.44
N PRO A 364 -3.81 5.84 -7.49
CA PRO A 364 -4.72 6.70 -6.72
C PRO A 364 -4.00 7.62 -5.73
N ILE A 365 -2.74 7.37 -5.45
CA ILE A 365 -1.87 8.16 -4.58
C ILE A 365 -0.50 8.29 -5.20
N ASP A 366 0.21 9.38 -4.92
CA ASP A 366 1.64 9.48 -5.21
C ASP A 366 2.40 8.54 -4.26
N PRO A 367 3.08 7.50 -4.78
CA PRO A 367 3.85 6.59 -3.94
C PRO A 367 4.91 7.30 -3.09
N SER A 368 5.46 8.43 -3.54
CA SER A 368 6.45 9.19 -2.79
C SER A 368 5.91 9.80 -1.49
N ASP A 369 4.61 10.12 -1.42
CA ASP A 369 3.96 10.65 -0.22
C ASP A 369 3.93 9.65 0.95
N ILE A 370 4.06 8.36 0.64
CA ILE A 370 4.05 7.25 1.61
C ILE A 370 5.38 6.49 1.67
N GLY A 371 6.46 7.11 1.19
CA GLY A 371 7.82 6.53 1.23
C GLY A 371 8.04 5.34 0.28
N LYS A 372 7.17 5.18 -0.72
CA LYS A 372 7.34 4.18 -1.78
C LYS A 372 8.06 4.80 -2.97
N THR A 373 8.82 4.00 -3.71
CA THR A 373 9.51 4.43 -4.92
C THR A 373 8.82 3.87 -6.17
N TYR A 374 9.06 4.50 -7.31
CA TYR A 374 8.53 4.04 -8.60
C TYR A 374 9.29 2.86 -9.20
N GLU A 375 10.45 2.52 -8.67
CA GLU A 375 11.35 1.50 -9.23
C GLU A 375 10.72 0.10 -9.27
N ALA A 376 9.77 -0.18 -8.37
CA ALA A 376 9.06 -1.45 -8.32
C ALA A 376 7.76 -1.51 -9.14
N ILE A 377 7.39 -0.43 -9.85
CA ILE A 377 6.06 -0.32 -10.48
C ILE A 377 5.95 -1.20 -11.72
N ILE A 378 7.03 -1.34 -12.49
CA ILE A 378 7.01 -2.10 -13.73
C ILE A 378 7.72 -3.44 -13.53
N ARG A 379 6.93 -4.52 -13.56
CA ARG A 379 7.41 -5.90 -13.54
C ARG A 379 7.05 -6.59 -14.84
N VAL A 380 7.97 -7.40 -15.36
CA VAL A 380 7.77 -8.12 -16.62
C VAL A 380 7.42 -9.58 -16.34
N ASN A 381 6.29 -10.02 -16.87
CA ASN A 381 5.87 -11.42 -16.89
C ASN A 381 5.14 -11.71 -18.22
N SER A 382 4.55 -12.89 -18.37
CA SER A 382 3.82 -13.28 -19.58
C SER A 382 2.66 -12.33 -19.98
N GLN A 383 2.21 -11.44 -19.08
CA GLN A 383 1.13 -10.48 -19.32
C GLN A 383 1.62 -9.05 -19.60
N SER A 384 2.93 -8.80 -19.51
CA SER A 384 3.49 -7.43 -19.54
C SER A 384 3.57 -6.81 -20.94
N GLY A 385 3.51 -7.59 -22.00
CA GLY A 385 3.56 -7.09 -23.37
C GLY A 385 4.87 -6.38 -23.74
N LYS A 386 4.85 -5.61 -24.83
CA LYS A 386 6.06 -5.04 -25.49
C LYS A 386 6.70 -3.89 -24.70
N ALA A 387 5.93 -3.11 -23.98
CA ALA A 387 6.39 -1.87 -23.36
C ALA A 387 7.27 -2.11 -22.14
N GLY A 388 7.00 -3.15 -21.36
CA GLY A 388 7.74 -3.41 -20.11
C GLY A 388 9.19 -3.79 -20.32
N SER A 389 9.50 -4.68 -21.29
CA SER A 389 10.86 -5.11 -21.56
C SER A 389 11.73 -3.99 -22.16
N ALA A 390 11.15 -3.18 -23.06
CA ALA A 390 11.85 -2.03 -23.65
C ALA A 390 12.13 -0.94 -22.60
N TRP A 391 11.17 -0.71 -21.69
CA TRP A 391 11.34 0.27 -20.62
C TRP A 391 12.44 -0.14 -19.62
N LEU A 392 12.54 -1.41 -19.23
CA LEU A 392 13.62 -1.88 -18.35
C LEU A 392 14.99 -1.76 -19.00
N LEU A 393 15.13 -2.03 -20.32
CA LEU A 393 16.37 -1.77 -21.04
C LEU A 393 16.73 -0.28 -21.05
N GLU A 394 15.74 0.60 -21.20
CA GLU A 394 15.93 2.05 -21.21
C GLU A 394 16.38 2.55 -19.82
N GLN A 395 15.68 2.18 -18.76
CA GLN A 395 15.95 2.69 -17.41
C GLN A 395 17.22 2.13 -16.79
N ASP A 396 17.43 0.82 -16.90
CA ASP A 396 18.52 0.16 -16.17
C ASP A 396 19.82 0.09 -16.98
N HIS A 397 19.71 0.13 -18.33
CA HIS A 397 20.86 -0.08 -19.22
C HIS A 397 21.08 1.05 -20.23
N ASN A 398 20.23 2.10 -20.24
CA ASN A 398 20.28 3.21 -21.20
C ASN A 398 20.29 2.76 -22.68
N ILE A 399 19.49 1.72 -22.99
CA ILE A 399 19.30 1.18 -24.33
C ILE A 399 17.93 1.60 -24.89
N PHE A 400 17.93 2.47 -25.91
CA PHE A 400 16.73 3.05 -26.50
C PHE A 400 16.40 2.38 -27.84
N LEU A 401 15.88 1.17 -27.80
CA LEU A 401 15.56 0.41 -28.99
C LEU A 401 14.55 1.15 -29.90
N PRO A 402 14.78 1.25 -31.23
CA PRO A 402 13.79 1.70 -32.19
C PRO A 402 12.52 0.83 -32.11
N ARG A 403 11.36 1.42 -32.41
CA ARG A 403 10.05 0.74 -32.26
C ARG A 403 9.97 -0.64 -32.90
N GLY A 404 10.57 -0.82 -34.08
CA GLY A 404 10.61 -2.11 -34.76
C GLY A 404 11.42 -3.15 -33.98
N ALA A 405 12.59 -2.74 -33.45
CA ALA A 405 13.42 -3.58 -32.59
C ALA A 405 12.73 -3.92 -31.26
N GLN A 406 12.02 -2.98 -30.64
CA GLN A 406 11.21 -3.24 -29.44
C GLN A 406 10.19 -4.37 -29.67
N ILE A 407 9.56 -4.38 -30.86
CA ILE A 407 8.58 -5.43 -31.22
C ILE A 407 9.26 -6.79 -31.32
N GLN A 408 10.41 -6.87 -31.99
CA GLN A 408 11.15 -8.14 -32.15
C GLN A 408 11.69 -8.62 -30.80
N PHE A 409 12.33 -7.74 -30.04
CA PHE A 409 12.88 -8.07 -28.73
C PHE A 409 11.80 -8.55 -27.74
N SER A 410 10.65 -7.87 -27.72
CA SER A 410 9.55 -8.30 -26.85
C SER A 410 9.03 -9.71 -27.13
N GLN A 411 9.14 -10.20 -28.38
CA GLN A 411 8.76 -11.57 -28.72
C GLN A 411 9.72 -12.59 -28.11
N SER A 412 11.02 -12.26 -28.03
CA SER A 412 12.03 -13.11 -27.39
C SER A 412 11.84 -13.18 -25.89
N VAL A 413 11.57 -12.03 -25.26
CA VAL A 413 11.24 -11.95 -23.82
C VAL A 413 9.96 -12.71 -23.51
N GLN A 414 8.92 -12.55 -24.34
CA GLN A 414 7.62 -13.23 -24.18
C GLN A 414 7.77 -14.75 -24.23
N LYS A 415 8.53 -15.28 -25.16
CA LYS A 415 8.80 -16.73 -25.26
C LYS A 415 9.41 -17.30 -23.97
N LEU A 416 10.36 -16.58 -23.36
CA LEU A 416 10.97 -17.01 -22.11
C LEU A 416 9.96 -16.89 -20.94
N ALA A 417 9.21 -15.78 -20.87
CA ALA A 417 8.20 -15.59 -19.85
C ALA A 417 7.12 -16.67 -19.87
N ASP A 418 6.62 -17.00 -21.07
CA ASP A 418 5.59 -18.06 -21.25
C ASP A 418 6.12 -19.45 -20.87
N SER A 419 7.40 -19.73 -21.18
CA SER A 419 8.01 -21.02 -20.89
C SER A 419 8.37 -21.20 -19.42
N SER A 420 8.79 -20.13 -18.74
CA SER A 420 9.20 -20.17 -17.34
C SER A 420 8.05 -20.01 -16.35
N GLY A 421 6.99 -19.29 -16.75
CA GLY A 421 5.88 -18.90 -15.88
C GLY A 421 6.28 -17.98 -14.72
N LYS A 422 7.51 -17.43 -14.74
CA LYS A 422 8.08 -16.60 -13.68
C LYS A 422 8.19 -15.13 -14.10
N GLU A 423 8.40 -14.27 -13.13
CA GLU A 423 8.78 -12.88 -13.35
C GLU A 423 10.15 -12.82 -14.09
N ILE A 424 10.26 -11.92 -15.05
CA ILE A 424 11.48 -11.65 -15.80
C ILE A 424 12.14 -10.40 -15.20
N THR A 425 13.26 -10.60 -14.54
CA THR A 425 14.02 -9.50 -13.93
C THR A 425 14.78 -8.67 -14.98
N SER A 426 15.23 -7.48 -14.62
CA SER A 426 16.08 -6.63 -15.46
C SER A 426 17.36 -7.35 -15.93
N GLN A 427 17.99 -8.14 -15.06
CA GLN A 427 19.15 -8.95 -15.42
C GLN A 427 18.83 -10.00 -16.48
N ILE A 428 17.71 -10.70 -16.36
CA ILE A 428 17.28 -11.68 -17.38
C ILE A 428 17.00 -10.98 -18.71
N ILE A 429 16.41 -9.78 -18.69
CA ILE A 429 16.19 -8.98 -19.89
C ILE A 429 17.51 -8.59 -20.54
N TRP A 430 18.51 -8.18 -19.75
CA TRP A 430 19.83 -7.89 -20.24
C TRP A 430 20.51 -9.12 -20.86
N ASP A 431 20.44 -10.27 -20.21
CA ASP A 431 21.01 -11.52 -20.73
C ASP A 431 20.39 -11.92 -22.08
N ILE A 432 19.05 -11.73 -22.23
CA ILE A 432 18.37 -11.95 -23.51
C ILE A 432 18.85 -10.95 -24.55
N PHE A 433 19.00 -9.67 -24.18
CA PHE A 433 19.46 -8.63 -25.07
C PHE A 433 20.89 -8.89 -25.55
N GLU A 434 21.83 -9.24 -24.68
CA GLU A 434 23.20 -9.62 -25.04
C GLU A 434 23.22 -10.81 -25.99
N LYS A 435 22.47 -11.84 -25.66
CA LYS A 435 22.37 -13.05 -26.48
C LYS A 435 21.78 -12.78 -27.86
N GLU A 436 20.87 -11.82 -27.98
CA GLU A 436 20.16 -11.52 -29.22
C GLU A 436 20.91 -10.53 -30.11
N TYR A 437 21.55 -9.51 -29.54
CA TYR A 437 22.14 -8.41 -30.29
C TYR A 437 23.67 -8.31 -30.17
N LEU A 438 24.27 -8.75 -29.06
CA LEU A 438 25.70 -8.57 -28.80
C LEU A 438 26.51 -9.87 -28.92
N PHE A 439 25.88 -10.90 -29.47
CA PHE A 439 26.54 -12.20 -29.64
C PHE A 439 27.63 -12.18 -30.73
N GLU A 440 28.63 -13.03 -30.57
CA GLU A 440 29.61 -13.31 -31.63
C GLU A 440 28.99 -14.24 -32.67
N GLY A 441 28.71 -13.68 -33.85
CA GLY A 441 28.13 -14.44 -34.96
C GLY A 441 29.20 -14.87 -36.00
N LYS A 442 28.73 -15.18 -37.21
CA LYS A 442 29.53 -15.63 -38.33
C LYS A 442 30.56 -14.58 -38.82
N TYR A 443 30.18 -13.29 -38.71
CA TYR A 443 31.03 -12.16 -39.07
C TYR A 443 31.48 -11.47 -37.79
N LYS A 444 32.82 -11.30 -37.63
CA LYS A 444 33.41 -10.58 -36.49
C LYS A 444 34.34 -9.49 -36.97
N LEU A 445 34.24 -8.30 -36.40
CA LEU A 445 35.17 -7.20 -36.70
C LEU A 445 36.49 -7.42 -35.95
N ILE A 446 37.60 -7.54 -36.70
CA ILE A 446 38.93 -7.67 -36.13
C ILE A 446 39.64 -6.31 -36.14
N ASN A 447 39.57 -5.58 -37.26
CA ASN A 447 40.16 -4.27 -37.40
C ASN A 447 39.29 -3.36 -38.25
N PHE A 448 39.37 -2.05 -38.00
CA PHE A 448 38.62 -1.04 -38.74
C PHE A 448 39.40 0.27 -38.80
N SER A 449 39.48 0.83 -39.99
CA SER A 449 39.98 2.19 -40.22
C SER A 449 39.11 2.92 -41.21
N SER A 450 38.96 4.24 -41.05
CA SER A 450 38.32 5.10 -42.04
C SER A 450 39.18 6.32 -42.32
N LYS A 451 39.25 6.73 -43.60
CA LYS A 451 40.05 7.85 -44.06
C LYS A 451 39.29 8.69 -45.08
N LYS A 452 39.20 10.00 -44.87
CA LYS A 452 38.65 10.93 -45.87
C LYS A 452 39.55 10.96 -47.12
N LEU A 453 38.97 10.74 -48.29
CA LEU A 453 39.68 10.70 -49.56
C LEU A 453 40.13 12.08 -50.08
N SER A 454 39.45 13.16 -49.74
CA SER A 454 39.89 14.54 -50.02
C SER A 454 39.22 15.54 -49.06
N ARG A 455 39.82 16.75 -48.94
CA ARG A 455 39.25 17.83 -48.09
C ARG A 455 37.91 18.41 -48.63
N ASN A 456 37.65 18.28 -49.92
CA ASN A 456 36.48 18.85 -50.61
C ASN A 456 35.44 17.80 -51.03
N ASN A 457 35.67 16.52 -50.76
CA ASN A 457 34.74 15.45 -51.15
C ASN A 457 34.23 14.72 -49.90
N SER A 458 32.94 14.51 -49.77
CA SER A 458 32.31 13.80 -48.66
C SER A 458 32.55 12.28 -48.68
N LYS A 459 33.39 11.78 -49.58
CA LYS A 459 33.70 10.35 -49.68
C LYS A 459 34.76 9.90 -48.66
N GLU A 460 34.49 8.83 -47.96
CA GLU A 460 35.42 8.15 -47.06
C GLU A 460 35.75 6.76 -47.58
N LEU A 461 37.03 6.39 -47.47
CA LEU A 461 37.52 5.03 -47.69
C LEU A 461 37.50 4.30 -46.35
N VAL A 462 36.88 3.14 -46.30
CA VAL A 462 36.92 2.21 -45.17
C VAL A 462 37.78 1.00 -45.55
N GLU A 463 38.68 0.65 -44.65
CA GLU A 463 39.44 -0.59 -44.67
C GLU A 463 39.16 -1.33 -43.38
N ALA A 464 38.75 -2.61 -43.46
CA ALA A 464 38.46 -3.41 -42.30
C ALA A 464 38.86 -4.88 -42.51
N THR A 465 39.17 -5.55 -41.42
CA THR A 465 39.43 -7.00 -41.42
C THR A 465 38.25 -7.67 -40.70
N ILE A 466 37.58 -8.58 -41.41
CA ILE A 466 36.43 -9.37 -40.89
C ILE A 466 36.87 -10.82 -40.73
N SER A 467 36.71 -11.37 -39.56
CA SER A 467 36.80 -12.81 -39.35
C SER A 467 35.50 -13.46 -39.84
N TYR A 468 35.61 -14.35 -40.80
CA TYR A 468 34.53 -15.12 -41.39
C TYR A 468 34.90 -16.59 -41.43
N ASN A 469 34.16 -17.46 -40.78
CA ASN A 469 34.46 -18.88 -40.60
C ASN A 469 35.91 -19.14 -40.10
N ASN A 470 36.38 -18.31 -39.14
CA ASN A 470 37.73 -18.33 -38.56
C ASN A 470 38.88 -17.92 -39.52
N GLU A 471 38.56 -17.38 -40.69
CA GLU A 471 39.54 -16.78 -41.60
C GLU A 471 39.42 -15.25 -41.58
N ASN A 472 40.56 -14.56 -41.50
CA ASN A 472 40.60 -13.10 -41.55
C ASN A 472 40.58 -12.62 -43.00
N ILE A 473 39.58 -11.85 -43.35
CA ILE A 473 39.35 -11.36 -44.72
C ILE A 473 39.37 -9.83 -44.70
N ASP A 474 40.24 -9.24 -45.49
CA ASP A 474 40.28 -7.80 -45.67
C ASP A 474 39.24 -7.33 -46.67
N ILE A 475 38.54 -6.26 -46.29
CA ILE A 475 37.51 -5.61 -47.08
C ILE A 475 37.82 -4.13 -47.18
N SER A 476 37.49 -3.54 -48.33
CA SER A 476 37.65 -2.10 -48.54
C SER A 476 36.65 -1.59 -49.55
N ALA A 477 36.03 -0.45 -49.25
CA ALA A 477 35.19 0.31 -50.19
C ALA A 477 35.10 1.78 -49.83
N SER A 478 34.60 2.59 -50.73
CA SER A 478 34.35 4.01 -50.48
C SER A 478 32.83 4.30 -50.43
N GLY A 479 32.44 5.26 -49.60
CA GLY A 479 31.05 5.68 -49.44
C GLY A 479 30.91 7.13 -48.96
N ASN A 480 29.68 7.58 -48.78
CA ASN A 480 29.39 8.96 -48.31
C ASN A 480 29.64 9.15 -46.79
N GLY A 481 30.24 8.17 -46.14
CA GLY A 481 30.64 8.13 -44.73
C GLY A 481 31.00 6.72 -44.33
N PRO A 482 31.53 6.50 -43.09
CA PRO A 482 32.07 5.22 -42.67
C PRO A 482 31.08 4.07 -42.73
N ILE A 483 29.82 4.31 -42.33
CA ILE A 483 28.76 3.29 -42.36
C ILE A 483 28.45 2.85 -43.80
N SER A 484 28.26 3.83 -44.70
CA SER A 484 27.94 3.58 -46.11
C SER A 484 29.07 2.84 -46.81
N ALA A 485 30.33 3.23 -46.55
CA ALA A 485 31.53 2.55 -47.10
C ALA A 485 31.62 1.11 -46.57
N PHE A 486 31.42 0.91 -45.26
CA PHE A 486 31.48 -0.41 -44.65
C PHE A 486 30.36 -1.35 -45.18
N VAL A 487 29.15 -0.86 -45.30
CA VAL A 487 28.02 -1.62 -45.88
C VAL A 487 28.33 -2.04 -47.30
N THR A 488 28.91 -1.14 -48.12
CA THR A 488 29.33 -1.44 -49.50
C THR A 488 30.42 -2.54 -49.52
N ALA A 489 31.44 -2.40 -48.69
CA ALA A 489 32.52 -3.40 -48.57
C ALA A 489 32.00 -4.79 -48.18
N MET A 490 31.12 -4.86 -47.21
CA MET A 490 30.50 -6.14 -46.77
C MET A 490 29.66 -6.78 -47.88
N ARG A 491 28.83 -5.98 -48.56
CA ARG A 491 27.95 -6.47 -49.64
C ARG A 491 28.77 -7.02 -50.81
N GLU A 492 29.80 -6.29 -51.25
CA GLU A 492 30.64 -6.69 -52.38
C GLU A 492 31.50 -7.92 -52.07
N LYS A 493 32.14 -7.96 -50.90
CA LYS A 493 33.04 -9.04 -50.54
C LYS A 493 32.33 -10.38 -50.24
N PHE A 494 31.20 -10.31 -49.55
CA PHE A 494 30.49 -11.49 -49.10
C PHE A 494 29.23 -11.80 -49.91
N ASN A 495 28.99 -11.07 -51.00
CA ASN A 495 27.82 -11.20 -51.88
C ASN A 495 26.49 -11.11 -51.12
N LEU A 496 26.40 -10.17 -50.15
CA LEU A 496 25.24 -9.99 -49.32
C LEU A 496 24.23 -9.07 -49.98
N ILE A 497 22.95 -9.49 -49.95
CA ILE A 497 21.85 -8.70 -50.53
C ILE A 497 20.97 -8.16 -49.38
N PHE A 498 21.22 -6.91 -49.01
CA PHE A 498 20.42 -6.17 -48.05
C PHE A 498 20.51 -4.66 -48.28
N ARG A 499 19.59 -3.90 -47.74
CA ARG A 499 19.61 -2.42 -47.77
C ARG A 499 19.59 -1.91 -46.34
N LEU A 500 20.49 -0.96 -46.01
CA LEU A 500 20.37 -0.17 -44.77
C LEU A 500 19.17 0.76 -44.89
N SER A 501 18.19 0.62 -44.00
CA SER A 501 16.92 1.39 -43.99
C SER A 501 16.94 2.54 -43.02
N ASP A 502 17.49 2.33 -41.82
CA ASP A 502 17.50 3.32 -40.76
C ASP A 502 18.73 3.13 -39.85
N PHE A 503 19.13 4.23 -39.22
CA PHE A 503 20.24 4.32 -38.30
C PHE A 503 19.96 5.36 -37.23
N SER A 504 20.17 5.01 -35.96
CA SER A 504 20.16 5.94 -34.85
C SER A 504 21.22 5.58 -33.82
N GLN A 505 21.61 6.55 -33.00
CA GLN A 505 22.64 6.36 -31.98
C GLN A 505 22.37 7.29 -30.80
N ASN A 506 22.65 6.81 -29.59
CA ASN A 506 22.59 7.61 -28.36
C ASN A 506 23.78 7.30 -27.45
N THR A 507 24.04 8.18 -26.50
CA THR A 507 24.99 7.94 -25.41
C THR A 507 24.36 7.05 -24.35
N ARG A 508 25.10 6.01 -23.94
CA ARG A 508 24.67 5.07 -22.91
C ARG A 508 25.16 5.45 -21.52
N SER A 509 26.26 6.17 -21.44
CA SER A 509 26.84 6.65 -20.18
C SER A 509 27.34 8.09 -20.31
N SER A 510 27.77 8.72 -19.23
CA SER A 510 28.29 10.09 -19.22
C SER A 510 29.79 10.12 -18.94
N GLY A 511 30.49 11.18 -19.43
CA GLY A 511 31.93 11.39 -19.23
C GLY A 511 32.77 11.10 -20.46
N SER A 512 34.08 11.23 -20.34
CA SER A 512 35.05 11.07 -21.45
C SER A 512 35.21 9.62 -21.94
N THR A 513 34.76 8.65 -21.17
CA THR A 513 34.74 7.22 -21.48
C THR A 513 33.36 6.70 -21.78
N ALA A 514 32.40 7.62 -22.10
CA ALA A 514 31.04 7.27 -22.37
C ALA A 514 30.89 6.30 -23.54
N GLU A 515 30.10 5.25 -23.35
CA GLU A 515 29.74 4.33 -24.41
C GLU A 515 28.61 4.90 -25.28
N ALA A 516 28.65 4.63 -26.56
CA ALA A 516 27.60 4.86 -27.50
C ALA A 516 26.89 3.54 -27.82
N ALA A 517 25.56 3.57 -27.85
CA ALA A 517 24.71 2.50 -28.38
C ALA A 517 24.17 2.93 -29.75
N ALA A 518 24.44 2.15 -30.79
CA ALA A 518 23.99 2.37 -32.15
C ALA A 518 22.98 1.29 -32.56
N TYR A 519 21.97 1.68 -33.29
CA TYR A 519 20.87 0.84 -33.75
C TYR A 519 20.78 0.94 -35.27
N VAL A 520 20.71 -0.18 -35.95
CA VAL A 520 20.65 -0.28 -37.41
C VAL A 520 19.47 -1.14 -37.82
N GLU A 521 18.70 -0.66 -38.79
CA GLU A 521 17.69 -1.46 -39.48
C GLU A 521 18.20 -1.81 -40.88
N ILE A 522 18.24 -3.09 -41.21
CA ILE A 522 18.49 -3.57 -42.56
C ILE A 522 17.25 -4.28 -43.12
N ARG A 523 17.01 -4.13 -44.41
CA ARG A 523 15.93 -4.86 -45.12
C ARG A 523 16.54 -5.89 -46.05
N VAL A 524 16.05 -7.11 -45.91
CA VAL A 524 16.40 -8.22 -46.76
C VAL A 524 15.35 -8.31 -47.89
N PRO A 525 15.75 -8.44 -49.17
CA PRO A 525 14.83 -8.57 -50.28
C PRO A 525 14.27 -9.99 -50.36
N ASP A 526 13.49 -10.41 -49.35
CA ASP A 526 12.66 -11.58 -49.37
C ASP A 526 11.22 -11.21 -49.76
N GLU A 527 10.36 -12.21 -49.96
CA GLU A 527 8.97 -12.01 -50.40
C GLU A 527 8.17 -11.00 -49.52
N ASN A 528 8.59 -10.80 -48.25
CA ASN A 528 7.93 -9.95 -47.26
C ASN A 528 8.74 -8.67 -46.96
N GLY A 529 9.93 -8.45 -47.50
CA GLY A 529 10.77 -7.29 -47.22
C GLY A 529 11.14 -7.19 -45.73
N ARG A 530 11.57 -8.31 -45.13
CA ARG A 530 11.80 -8.44 -43.67
C ARG A 530 12.84 -7.43 -43.17
N SER A 531 12.48 -6.68 -42.12
CA SER A 531 13.38 -5.83 -41.35
C SER A 531 14.14 -6.63 -40.30
N VAL A 532 15.45 -6.47 -40.23
CA VAL A 532 16.34 -7.04 -39.21
C VAL A 532 17.05 -5.89 -38.50
N PHE A 533 17.05 -5.93 -37.18
CA PHE A 533 17.69 -4.90 -36.37
C PHE A 533 18.99 -5.45 -35.77
N GLY A 534 20.01 -4.60 -35.71
CA GLY A 534 21.26 -4.85 -35.04
C GLY A 534 21.62 -3.75 -34.06
N VAL A 535 22.30 -4.11 -33.00
CA VAL A 535 22.76 -3.17 -31.97
C VAL A 535 24.29 -3.32 -31.83
N GLY A 536 24.97 -2.20 -31.67
CA GLY A 536 26.38 -2.15 -31.39
C GLY A 536 26.72 -1.19 -30.28
N ILE A 537 27.55 -1.60 -29.34
CA ILE A 537 27.98 -0.79 -28.20
C ILE A 537 29.50 -0.64 -28.28
N ASP A 538 29.98 0.60 -28.18
CA ASP A 538 31.39 0.92 -28.15
C ASP A 538 31.65 2.31 -27.56
N THR A 539 32.82 2.55 -27.00
CA THR A 539 33.28 3.89 -26.61
C THR A 539 33.56 4.78 -27.82
N SER A 540 33.80 4.20 -28.98
CA SER A 540 33.94 4.91 -30.25
C SER A 540 32.58 5.09 -30.94
N ILE A 541 32.17 6.34 -31.13
CA ILE A 541 30.95 6.71 -31.89
C ILE A 541 30.99 6.24 -33.36
N THR A 542 32.15 5.88 -33.89
CA THR A 542 32.32 5.33 -35.24
C THR A 542 32.23 3.81 -35.25
N LEU A 543 32.75 3.14 -34.19
CA LEU A 543 32.73 1.68 -34.11
C LEU A 543 31.37 1.12 -33.68
N ALA A 544 30.65 1.81 -32.81
CA ALA A 544 29.33 1.36 -32.39
C ALA A 544 28.36 1.11 -33.58
N PRO A 545 28.22 2.01 -34.58
CA PRO A 545 27.43 1.74 -35.79
C PRO A 545 27.95 0.56 -36.63
N ILE A 546 29.27 0.42 -36.77
CA ILE A 546 29.87 -0.69 -37.52
C ILE A 546 29.53 -2.04 -36.86
N LYS A 547 29.65 -2.11 -35.52
CA LYS A 547 29.21 -3.28 -34.74
C LYS A 547 27.71 -3.54 -34.88
N ALA A 548 26.89 -2.49 -34.95
CA ALA A 548 25.45 -2.63 -35.17
C ALA A 548 25.11 -3.23 -36.54
N VAL A 549 25.83 -2.82 -37.60
CA VAL A 549 25.70 -3.43 -38.93
C VAL A 549 26.08 -4.91 -38.91
N ILE A 550 27.19 -5.27 -38.26
CA ILE A 550 27.61 -6.67 -38.13
C ILE A 550 26.59 -7.48 -37.34
N SER A 551 26.07 -6.92 -36.22
CA SER A 551 25.01 -7.54 -35.45
C SER A 551 23.78 -7.83 -36.32
N ALA A 552 23.32 -6.86 -37.12
CA ALA A 552 22.20 -7.04 -38.04
C ALA A 552 22.46 -8.12 -39.09
N ILE A 553 23.65 -8.12 -39.71
CA ILE A 553 24.07 -9.11 -40.72
C ILE A 553 24.11 -10.51 -40.12
N ASN A 554 24.60 -10.68 -38.91
CA ASN A 554 24.66 -11.97 -38.23
C ASN A 554 23.27 -12.52 -37.86
N ARG A 555 22.22 -11.71 -37.97
CA ARG A 555 20.82 -12.07 -37.67
C ARG A 555 19.99 -12.36 -38.94
N ILE A 556 20.57 -12.19 -40.14
CA ILE A 556 19.94 -12.60 -41.40
C ILE A 556 19.92 -14.12 -41.47
#